data_c83170c10957c8a507e9d4f9bf6776c3
#
_entry.id   c83170c10957c8a507e9d4f9bf6776c3
#
_cell.length_a   1.000
_cell.length_b   1.000
_cell.length_c   1.000
_cell.angle_alpha   90.00
_cell.angle_beta   90.00
_cell.angle_gamma   90.00
#
_symmetry.space_group_name_H-M   'P 1'
#
loop_
_entity.id
_entity.type
_entity.pdbx_description
1 polymer ?
#
loop_
_entity_poly.entity_id
_entity_poly.type
_entity_poly.pdbx_seq_one_letter_code
_entity_poly.pdbx_strand_id
1 'polypeptide(L)'
;ILVIMQTLMAMKMAVQNKLLEQRAYTDSHTGLPNKSACEKILNNKEIIDEPTACIMFDLNNLKTVNDTMGHSSGDQLIMNFARLLRSVIPEEDFVGRYGGDEFMAVIYHTSKAEVEDILKYLRRKKDRLNGNENPMSIDYACGWALSEDYKECTMQILLDKADSYMYDNKQLCKQHTL
;
A
#
# COMPACT_ATOMS: atom_id res chain seq x y z
N ILE A 1 -32.53 26.62 -24.11
CA ILE A 1 -32.54 25.14 -24.27
C ILE A 1 -31.13 24.66 -24.66
N LEU A 2 -30.48 25.25 -25.72
CA LEU A 2 -29.16 24.78 -26.18
C LEU A 2 -28.08 24.84 -25.10
N VAL A 3 -27.99 25.94 -24.34
CA VAL A 3 -27.02 26.13 -23.25
C VAL A 3 -27.23 25.08 -22.13
N ILE A 4 -28.49 24.80 -21.77
CA ILE A 4 -28.80 23.79 -20.77
C ILE A 4 -28.35 22.40 -21.24
N MET A 5 -28.61 22.05 -22.48
CA MET A 5 -28.16 20.78 -23.06
C MET A 5 -26.63 20.67 -23.09
N GLN A 6 -25.91 21.73 -23.46
CA GLN A 6 -24.44 21.75 -23.45
C GLN A 6 -23.90 21.57 -22.02
N THR A 7 -24.48 22.25 -21.03
CA THR A 7 -24.08 22.11 -19.62
C THR A 7 -24.31 20.70 -19.11
N LEU A 8 -25.49 20.11 -19.39
CA LEU A 8 -25.78 18.74 -19.00
C LEU A 8 -24.84 17.71 -19.65
N MET A 9 -24.49 17.93 -20.92
CA MET A 9 -23.56 17.06 -21.64
C MET A 9 -22.13 17.19 -21.06
N ALA A 10 -21.67 18.39 -20.74
CA ALA A 10 -20.38 18.63 -20.09
C ALA A 10 -20.32 17.97 -18.70
N MET A 11 -21.38 18.10 -17.90
CA MET A 11 -21.46 17.45 -16.59
C MET A 11 -21.41 15.91 -16.72
N LYS A 12 -22.16 15.35 -17.68
CA LYS A 12 -22.13 13.91 -17.95
C LYS A 12 -20.74 13.42 -18.35
N MET A 13 -20.06 14.15 -19.24
CA MET A 13 -18.68 13.83 -19.64
C MET A 13 -17.71 13.92 -18.45
N ALA A 14 -17.81 14.95 -17.62
CA ALA A 14 -16.97 15.10 -16.43
C ALA A 14 -17.16 13.93 -15.44
N VAL A 15 -18.40 13.51 -15.20
CA VAL A 15 -18.71 12.35 -14.36
C VAL A 15 -18.14 11.04 -14.96
N GLN A 16 -18.31 10.84 -16.27
CA GLN A 16 -17.75 9.68 -16.95
C GLN A 16 -16.23 9.64 -16.91
N ASN A 17 -15.58 10.78 -17.15
CA ASN A 17 -14.11 10.87 -17.08
C ASN A 17 -13.61 10.56 -15.67
N LYS A 18 -14.25 11.12 -14.64
CA LYS A 18 -13.92 10.82 -13.23
C LYS A 18 -14.08 9.32 -12.91
N LEU A 19 -15.13 8.68 -13.40
CA LEU A 19 -15.36 7.26 -13.21
C LEU A 19 -14.31 6.40 -13.94
N LEU A 20 -13.90 6.80 -15.14
CA LEU A 20 -12.84 6.16 -15.91
C LEU A 20 -11.49 6.29 -15.22
N GLU A 21 -11.17 7.49 -14.70
CA GLU A 21 -9.95 7.71 -13.91
C GLU A 21 -9.94 6.84 -12.64
N GLN A 22 -11.03 6.80 -11.89
CA GLN A 22 -11.13 5.92 -10.73
C GLN A 22 -10.87 4.45 -11.07
N ARG A 23 -11.47 3.96 -12.17
CA ARG A 23 -11.24 2.57 -12.63
C ARG A 23 -9.81 2.33 -13.10
N ALA A 24 -9.16 3.34 -13.72
CA ALA A 24 -7.78 3.24 -14.19
C ALA A 24 -6.76 3.16 -13.04
N TYR A 25 -7.07 3.75 -11.88
CA TYR A 25 -6.14 3.88 -10.75
C TYR A 25 -6.54 3.11 -9.50
N THR A 26 -7.61 2.30 -9.55
CA THR A 26 -8.07 1.49 -8.42
C THR A 26 -7.88 0.00 -8.71
N ASP A 27 -7.36 -0.73 -7.74
CA ASP A 27 -7.33 -2.20 -7.76
C ASP A 27 -8.74 -2.73 -7.48
N SER A 28 -9.30 -3.44 -8.45
CA SER A 28 -10.69 -3.92 -8.39
C SER A 28 -10.94 -4.94 -7.28
N HIS A 29 -9.89 -5.58 -6.79
CA HIS A 29 -9.99 -6.61 -5.78
C HIS A 29 -9.98 -6.03 -4.36
N THR A 30 -9.03 -5.12 -4.09
CA THR A 30 -8.82 -4.55 -2.76
C THR A 30 -9.54 -3.21 -2.54
N GLY A 31 -9.89 -2.51 -3.62
CA GLY A 31 -10.39 -1.13 -3.57
C GLY A 31 -9.33 -0.08 -3.28
N LEU A 32 -8.08 -0.48 -3.07
CA LEU A 32 -6.96 0.43 -2.91
C LEU A 32 -6.49 1.01 -4.26
N PRO A 33 -5.75 2.11 -4.29
CA PRO A 33 -4.93 2.50 -5.43
C PRO A 33 -4.13 1.33 -5.99
N ASN A 34 -4.14 1.18 -7.30
CA ASN A 34 -3.46 0.10 -8.00
C ASN A 34 -2.00 0.46 -8.33
N LYS A 35 -1.29 -0.46 -9.01
CA LYS A 35 0.10 -0.26 -9.45
C LYS A 35 0.29 1.03 -10.23
N SER A 36 -0.61 1.36 -11.17
CA SER A 36 -0.51 2.61 -11.95
C SER A 36 -0.63 3.86 -11.08
N ALA A 37 -1.44 3.82 -10.02
CA ALA A 37 -1.51 4.90 -9.05
C ALA A 37 -0.21 5.03 -8.23
N CYS A 38 0.38 3.92 -7.83
CA CYS A 38 1.69 3.89 -7.16
C CYS A 38 2.78 4.47 -8.07
N GLU A 39 2.86 4.00 -9.31
CA GLU A 39 3.83 4.47 -10.31
C GLU A 39 3.68 5.98 -10.61
N LYS A 40 2.46 6.51 -10.58
CA LYS A 40 2.22 7.95 -10.74
C LYS A 40 2.91 8.78 -9.65
N ILE A 41 2.91 8.31 -8.41
CA ILE A 41 3.63 8.95 -7.29
C ILE A 41 5.14 8.84 -7.49
N LEU A 42 5.62 7.66 -7.87
CA LEU A 42 7.06 7.38 -8.05
C LEU A 42 7.68 8.12 -9.24
N ASN A 43 6.90 8.37 -10.29
CA ASN A 43 7.34 9.10 -11.47
C ASN A 43 7.51 10.61 -11.24
N ASN A 44 7.09 11.13 -10.06
CA ASN A 44 7.44 12.48 -9.67
C ASN A 44 8.94 12.54 -9.36
N LYS A 45 9.71 13.24 -10.20
CA LYS A 45 11.18 13.40 -10.08
C LYS A 45 11.58 14.60 -9.21
N GLU A 46 10.61 15.29 -8.62
CA GLU A 46 10.89 16.41 -7.73
C GLU A 46 11.56 15.93 -6.45
N ILE A 47 12.47 16.75 -5.95
CA ILE A 47 13.07 16.56 -4.63
C ILE A 47 11.98 16.76 -3.59
N ILE A 48 11.92 15.87 -2.63
CA ILE A 48 10.97 15.93 -1.52
C ILE A 48 11.42 17.02 -0.55
N ASP A 49 10.64 18.06 -0.41
CA ASP A 49 10.94 19.21 0.46
C ASP A 49 10.42 18.98 1.90
N GLU A 50 9.39 18.16 2.08
CA GLU A 50 8.77 17.88 3.38
C GLU A 50 9.11 16.47 3.87
N PRO A 51 9.27 16.26 5.20
CA PRO A 51 9.54 14.94 5.74
C PRO A 51 8.49 13.93 5.31
N THR A 52 8.92 12.95 4.53
CA THR A 52 8.04 11.96 3.90
C THR A 52 8.65 10.57 4.06
N ALA A 53 7.84 9.58 4.42
CA ALA A 53 8.27 8.19 4.50
C ALA A 53 7.59 7.34 3.41
N CYS A 54 8.35 6.40 2.85
CA CYS A 54 7.83 5.32 2.04
C CYS A 54 7.95 4.00 2.81
N ILE A 55 6.89 3.20 2.80
CA ILE A 55 6.85 1.89 3.45
C ILE A 55 6.46 0.86 2.39
N MET A 56 7.29 -0.16 2.22
CA MET A 56 6.96 -1.33 1.40
C MET A 56 6.57 -2.51 2.28
N PHE A 57 5.55 -3.23 1.84
CA PHE A 57 5.05 -4.44 2.48
C PHE A 57 4.97 -5.58 1.47
N ASP A 58 5.29 -6.77 1.92
CA ASP A 58 5.15 -8.03 1.16
C ASP A 58 4.39 -9.03 2.03
N LEU A 59 3.23 -9.47 1.54
CA LEU A 59 2.35 -10.40 2.25
C LEU A 59 2.93 -11.82 2.17
N ASN A 60 3.29 -12.37 3.31
CA ASN A 60 3.87 -13.70 3.42
C ASN A 60 2.82 -14.81 3.22
N ASN A 61 3.30 -16.00 2.87
CA ASN A 61 2.50 -17.23 2.82
C ASN A 61 1.34 -17.26 1.81
N LEU A 62 1.18 -16.25 0.94
CA LEU A 62 0.09 -16.21 -0.04
C LEU A 62 0.10 -17.46 -0.93
N LYS A 63 1.28 -17.89 -1.40
CA LYS A 63 1.41 -19.11 -2.21
C LYS A 63 0.96 -20.35 -1.44
N THR A 64 1.37 -20.49 -0.18
CA THR A 64 0.97 -21.63 0.66
C THR A 64 -0.54 -21.66 0.87
N VAL A 65 -1.17 -20.51 1.12
CA VAL A 65 -2.63 -20.42 1.27
C VAL A 65 -3.31 -20.80 -0.06
N ASN A 66 -2.83 -20.30 -1.20
CA ASN A 66 -3.37 -20.67 -2.51
C ASN A 66 -3.25 -22.18 -2.78
N ASP A 67 -2.11 -22.77 -2.50
CA ASP A 67 -1.83 -24.19 -2.77
C ASP A 67 -2.63 -25.12 -1.84
N THR A 68 -2.89 -24.72 -0.58
CA THR A 68 -3.57 -25.54 0.41
C THR A 68 -5.07 -25.30 0.52
N MET A 69 -5.51 -24.04 0.33
CA MET A 69 -6.90 -23.62 0.58
C MET A 69 -7.59 -23.02 -0.67
N GLY A 70 -6.87 -22.95 -1.79
CA GLY A 70 -7.36 -22.44 -3.07
C GLY A 70 -7.25 -20.91 -3.21
N HIS A 71 -7.31 -20.44 -4.46
CA HIS A 71 -7.14 -19.02 -4.82
C HIS A 71 -8.13 -18.08 -4.15
N SER A 72 -9.37 -18.52 -3.90
CA SER A 72 -10.37 -17.72 -3.18
C SER A 72 -9.92 -17.36 -1.76
N SER A 73 -9.20 -18.26 -1.08
CA SER A 73 -8.65 -18.01 0.26
C SER A 73 -7.47 -17.05 0.20
N GLY A 74 -6.60 -17.17 -0.82
CA GLY A 74 -5.53 -16.20 -1.04
C GLY A 74 -6.07 -14.81 -1.37
N ASP A 75 -7.10 -14.73 -2.17
CA ASP A 75 -7.81 -13.48 -2.46
C ASP A 75 -8.36 -12.83 -1.18
N GLN A 76 -8.96 -13.63 -0.31
CA GLN A 76 -9.46 -13.15 0.98
C GLN A 76 -8.32 -12.67 1.89
N LEU A 77 -7.17 -13.34 1.88
CA LEU A 77 -5.99 -12.93 2.64
C LEU A 77 -5.47 -11.55 2.16
N ILE A 78 -5.38 -11.35 0.84
CA ILE A 78 -5.02 -10.07 0.22
C ILE A 78 -6.00 -8.97 0.65
N MET A 79 -7.32 -9.23 0.56
CA MET A 79 -8.34 -8.26 0.96
C MET A 79 -8.27 -7.92 2.45
N ASN A 80 -8.03 -8.90 3.31
CA ASN A 80 -7.91 -8.69 4.75
C ASN A 80 -6.68 -7.83 5.08
N PHE A 81 -5.56 -8.06 4.41
CA PHE A 81 -4.36 -7.24 4.58
C PHE A 81 -4.57 -5.81 4.07
N ALA A 82 -5.19 -5.62 2.91
CA ALA A 82 -5.55 -4.31 2.39
C ALA A 82 -6.43 -3.52 3.37
N ARG A 83 -7.46 -4.15 3.94
CA ARG A 83 -8.32 -3.54 4.97
C ARG A 83 -7.55 -3.20 6.23
N LEU A 84 -6.63 -4.06 6.66
CA LEU A 84 -5.77 -3.81 7.81
C LEU A 84 -4.91 -2.57 7.58
N LEU A 85 -4.21 -2.47 6.45
CA LEU A 85 -3.41 -1.30 6.09
C LEU A 85 -4.25 -0.02 6.07
N ARG A 86 -5.40 -0.04 5.36
CA ARG A 86 -6.30 1.12 5.28
C ARG A 86 -6.87 1.55 6.63
N SER A 87 -6.99 0.64 7.58
CA SER A 87 -7.51 0.93 8.92
C SER A 87 -6.47 1.52 9.88
N VAL A 88 -5.20 1.56 9.48
CA VAL A 88 -4.06 2.04 10.30
C VAL A 88 -3.41 3.27 9.69
N ILE A 89 -3.29 3.30 8.37
CA ILE A 89 -2.70 4.43 7.64
C ILE A 89 -3.74 5.55 7.56
N PRO A 90 -3.41 6.79 7.94
CA PRO A 90 -4.30 7.95 7.87
C PRO A 90 -4.93 8.14 6.48
N GLU A 91 -6.11 8.77 6.44
CA GLU A 91 -6.84 8.97 5.17
C GLU A 91 -6.16 9.94 4.21
N GLU A 92 -5.43 10.91 4.76
CA GLU A 92 -4.62 11.89 4.04
C GLU A 92 -3.37 11.30 3.40
N ASP A 93 -2.94 10.13 3.87
CA ASP A 93 -1.77 9.43 3.38
C ASP A 93 -2.13 8.41 2.29
N PHE A 94 -1.12 8.02 1.54
CA PHE A 94 -1.30 7.08 0.44
C PHE A 94 -1.07 5.64 0.89
N VAL A 95 -1.95 4.74 0.46
CA VAL A 95 -1.73 3.29 0.50
C VAL A 95 -2.26 2.65 -0.76
N GLY A 96 -1.45 1.82 -1.43
CA GLY A 96 -1.79 1.19 -2.69
C GLY A 96 -1.27 -0.24 -2.79
N ARG A 97 -1.87 -1.02 -3.68
CA ARG A 97 -1.39 -2.35 -4.05
C ARG A 97 -0.40 -2.22 -5.21
N TYR A 98 0.87 -2.46 -4.92
CA TYR A 98 1.97 -2.29 -5.88
C TYR A 98 2.17 -3.51 -6.77
N GLY A 99 1.93 -4.71 -6.24
CA GLY A 99 2.08 -5.98 -6.94
C GLY A 99 1.01 -7.01 -6.55
N GLY A 100 1.26 -8.28 -6.78
CA GLY A 100 0.36 -9.37 -6.40
C GLY A 100 0.14 -9.46 -4.89
N ASP A 101 1.23 -9.49 -4.14
CA ASP A 101 1.34 -9.57 -2.68
C ASP A 101 2.06 -8.37 -2.08
N GLU A 102 2.42 -7.37 -2.89
CA GLU A 102 3.16 -6.19 -2.50
C GLU A 102 2.25 -4.97 -2.36
N PHE A 103 2.49 -4.20 -1.29
CA PHE A 103 1.76 -2.97 -1.00
C PHE A 103 2.74 -1.85 -0.69
N MET A 104 2.37 -0.62 -1.05
CA MET A 104 3.15 0.59 -0.81
C MET A 104 2.32 1.58 -0.01
N ALA A 105 2.92 2.20 1.00
CA ALA A 105 2.35 3.36 1.65
C ALA A 105 3.32 4.54 1.61
N VAL A 106 2.77 5.75 1.51
CA VAL A 106 3.52 7.01 1.62
C VAL A 106 2.88 7.83 2.71
N ILE A 107 3.66 8.17 3.72
CA ILE A 107 3.24 8.99 4.86
C ILE A 107 3.88 10.35 4.70
N TYR A 108 3.06 11.37 4.56
CA TYR A 108 3.49 12.75 4.36
C TYR A 108 3.63 13.47 5.70
N HIS A 109 4.48 14.50 5.76
CA HIS A 109 4.70 15.35 6.93
C HIS A 109 4.94 14.54 8.22
N THR A 110 5.77 13.51 8.14
CA THR A 110 5.97 12.53 9.21
C THR A 110 7.40 12.52 9.75
N SER A 111 7.55 11.98 10.94
CA SER A 111 8.83 11.74 11.60
C SER A 111 9.09 10.24 11.76
N LYS A 112 10.33 9.89 12.06
CA LYS A 112 10.73 8.51 12.40
C LYS A 112 9.85 7.91 13.51
N ALA A 113 9.58 8.67 14.57
CA ALA A 113 8.78 8.20 15.70
C ALA A 113 7.34 7.88 15.29
N GLU A 114 6.73 8.71 14.45
CA GLU A 114 5.37 8.49 13.95
C GLU A 114 5.27 7.26 13.04
N VAL A 115 6.24 7.06 12.15
CA VAL A 115 6.31 5.84 11.32
C VAL A 115 6.44 4.60 12.20
N GLU A 116 7.32 4.62 13.20
CA GLU A 116 7.49 3.51 14.15
C GLU A 116 6.20 3.22 14.94
N ASP A 117 5.47 4.25 15.34
CA ASP A 117 4.19 4.10 16.04
C ASP A 117 3.09 3.55 15.13
N ILE A 118 3.02 3.98 13.86
CA ILE A 118 2.12 3.40 12.84
C ILE A 118 2.41 1.91 12.68
N LEU A 119 3.68 1.52 12.50
CA LEU A 119 4.08 0.11 12.33
C LEU A 119 3.82 -0.72 13.58
N LYS A 120 4.01 -0.16 14.76
CA LYS A 120 3.69 -0.81 16.04
C LYS A 120 2.19 -1.02 16.21
N TYR A 121 1.38 -0.04 15.83
CA TYR A 121 -0.08 -0.15 15.85
C TYR A 121 -0.58 -1.18 14.83
N LEU A 122 -0.02 -1.18 13.62
CA LEU A 122 -0.30 -2.18 12.59
C LEU A 122 -0.05 -3.60 13.10
N ARG A 123 1.10 -3.82 13.74
CA ARG A 123 1.49 -5.12 14.32
C ARG A 123 0.49 -5.59 15.37
N ARG A 124 0.15 -4.71 16.33
CA ARG A 124 -0.85 -5.01 17.37
C ARG A 124 -2.22 -5.36 16.79
N LYS A 125 -2.64 -4.63 15.75
CA LYS A 125 -3.93 -4.86 15.12
C LYS A 125 -3.94 -6.17 14.33
N LYS A 126 -2.84 -6.48 13.62
CA LYS A 126 -2.60 -7.78 12.98
C LYS A 126 -2.72 -8.93 13.99
N ASP A 127 -2.03 -8.82 15.12
CA ASP A 127 -2.03 -9.88 16.14
C ASP A 127 -3.43 -10.13 16.71
N ARG A 128 -4.23 -9.09 16.90
CA ARG A 128 -5.64 -9.23 17.31
C ARG A 128 -6.50 -9.92 16.26
N LEU A 129 -6.28 -9.62 14.97
CA LEU A 129 -7.05 -10.22 13.87
C LEU A 129 -6.70 -11.70 13.66
N ASN A 130 -5.44 -12.05 13.86
CA ASN A 130 -4.98 -13.43 13.67
C ASN A 130 -5.55 -14.38 14.72
N GLY A 131 -5.73 -13.94 15.99
CA GLY A 131 -6.16 -14.84 17.07
C GLY A 131 -5.22 -16.03 17.25
N ASN A 132 -5.65 -17.04 18.02
CA ASN A 132 -4.79 -18.18 18.35
C ASN A 132 -4.84 -19.33 17.32
N GLU A 133 -5.81 -19.36 16.39
CA GLU A 133 -6.02 -20.51 15.47
C GLU A 133 -6.58 -20.05 14.09
N ASN A 134 -6.11 -18.95 13.53
CA ASN A 134 -6.56 -18.52 12.22
C ASN A 134 -5.70 -19.15 11.11
N PRO A 135 -6.22 -20.11 10.30
CA PRO A 135 -5.47 -20.73 9.21
C PRO A 135 -5.10 -19.74 8.10
N MET A 136 -5.78 -18.59 8.02
CA MET A 136 -5.47 -17.48 7.11
C MET A 136 -4.85 -16.30 7.88
N SER A 137 -3.89 -16.59 8.77
CA SER A 137 -3.21 -15.55 9.53
C SER A 137 -2.47 -14.59 8.61
N ILE A 138 -2.70 -13.29 8.83
CA ILE A 138 -1.95 -12.23 8.15
C ILE A 138 -0.53 -12.26 8.70
N ASP A 139 0.44 -12.41 7.80
CA ASP A 139 1.86 -12.20 8.08
C ASP A 139 2.50 -11.45 6.93
N TYR A 140 3.45 -10.56 7.22
CA TYR A 140 4.08 -9.71 6.23
C TYR A 140 5.50 -9.33 6.61
N ALA A 141 6.35 -9.13 5.61
CA ALA A 141 7.58 -8.39 5.74
C ALA A 141 7.32 -6.91 5.45
N CYS A 142 8.06 -6.02 6.08
CA CYS A 142 8.02 -4.59 5.76
C CYS A 142 9.40 -3.95 5.89
N GLY A 143 9.62 -2.91 5.09
CA GLY A 143 10.76 -2.02 5.18
C GLY A 143 10.30 -0.59 4.90
N TRP A 144 10.99 0.40 5.44
CA TRP A 144 10.63 1.79 5.25
C TRP A 144 11.86 2.70 5.24
N ALA A 145 11.73 3.86 4.60
CA ALA A 145 12.75 4.88 4.52
C ALA A 145 12.13 6.27 4.69
N LEU A 146 12.87 7.20 5.28
CA LEU A 146 12.47 8.58 5.52
C LEU A 146 13.30 9.53 4.66
N SER A 147 12.66 10.54 4.06
CA SER A 147 13.33 11.48 3.14
C SER A 147 14.48 12.26 3.77
N GLU A 148 14.35 12.59 5.06
CA GLU A 148 15.39 13.34 5.81
C GLU A 148 16.73 12.58 5.91
N ASP A 149 16.74 11.27 5.73
CA ASP A 149 17.95 10.45 5.79
C ASP A 149 18.79 10.52 4.50
N TYR A 150 18.28 11.17 3.43
CA TYR A 150 18.91 11.16 2.11
C TYR A 150 18.99 12.57 1.51
N LYS A 151 20.13 12.91 0.90
CA LYS A 151 20.27 14.16 0.14
C LYS A 151 19.52 14.05 -1.20
N GLU A 152 18.90 15.17 -1.61
CA GLU A 152 18.16 15.24 -2.89
C GLU A 152 17.20 14.06 -3.07
N CYS A 153 16.48 13.73 -2.01
CA CYS A 153 15.61 12.56 -1.95
C CYS A 153 14.44 12.71 -2.91
N THR A 154 14.19 11.70 -3.74
CA THR A 154 12.99 11.57 -4.59
C THR A 154 12.15 10.38 -4.10
N MET A 155 10.89 10.30 -4.55
CA MET A 155 10.04 9.16 -4.21
C MET A 155 10.62 7.82 -4.67
N GLN A 156 11.34 7.80 -5.80
CA GLN A 156 12.00 6.59 -6.28
C GLN A 156 13.13 6.14 -5.34
N ILE A 157 13.93 7.08 -4.81
CA ILE A 157 14.98 6.77 -3.83
C ILE A 157 14.37 6.19 -2.55
N LEU A 158 13.27 6.77 -2.06
CA LEU A 158 12.57 6.23 -0.88
C LEU A 158 12.04 4.82 -1.12
N LEU A 159 11.43 4.57 -2.28
CA LEU A 159 10.97 3.24 -2.63
C LEU A 159 12.11 2.23 -2.65
N ASP A 160 13.20 2.53 -3.37
CA ASP A 160 14.33 1.61 -3.53
C ASP A 160 14.95 1.24 -2.16
N LYS A 161 15.00 2.21 -1.23
CA LYS A 161 15.48 1.99 0.14
C LYS A 161 14.50 1.16 0.98
N ALA A 162 13.22 1.50 0.93
CA ALA A 162 12.17 0.76 1.64
C ALA A 162 12.09 -0.69 1.17
N ASP A 163 12.19 -0.93 -0.14
CA ASP A 163 12.19 -2.27 -0.73
C ASP A 163 13.42 -3.08 -0.29
N SER A 164 14.61 -2.47 -0.31
CA SER A 164 15.85 -3.12 0.19
C SER A 164 15.69 -3.54 1.66
N TYR A 165 15.19 -2.67 2.53
CA TYR A 165 14.98 -2.99 3.95
C TYR A 165 13.88 -4.04 4.15
N MET A 166 12.83 -4.04 3.33
CA MET A 166 11.80 -5.08 3.34
C MET A 166 12.39 -6.45 2.96
N TYR A 167 13.22 -6.48 1.92
CA TYR A 167 13.89 -7.71 1.50
C TYR A 167 14.80 -8.29 2.59
N ASP A 168 15.61 -7.45 3.24
CA ASP A 168 16.47 -7.86 4.36
C ASP A 168 15.66 -8.40 5.52
N ASN A 169 14.56 -7.74 5.86
CA ASN A 169 13.61 -8.19 6.89
C ASN A 169 13.01 -9.56 6.55
N LYS A 170 12.62 -9.76 5.29
CA LYS A 170 12.07 -11.04 4.81
C LYS A 170 13.07 -12.18 4.90
N GLN A 171 14.36 -11.93 4.67
CA GLN A 171 15.43 -12.93 4.81
C GLN A 171 15.67 -13.32 6.27
N LEU A 172 15.69 -12.34 7.17
CA LEU A 172 15.85 -12.58 8.60
C LEU A 172 14.70 -13.43 9.18
N CYS A 173 13.46 -13.15 8.77
CA CYS A 173 12.29 -13.93 9.20
C CYS A 173 12.38 -15.41 8.77
N LYS A 174 12.88 -15.69 7.56
CA LYS A 174 13.06 -17.07 7.07
C LYS A 174 14.11 -17.86 7.84
N GLN A 175 15.17 -17.21 8.33
CA GLN A 175 16.24 -17.84 9.09
C GLN A 175 15.83 -18.25 10.52
N HIS A 176 14.80 -17.61 11.09
CA HIS A 176 14.31 -17.91 12.44
C HIS A 176 13.17 -18.95 12.45
N THR A 177 12.77 -19.46 11.29
CA THR A 177 11.69 -20.45 11.15
C THR A 177 12.24 -21.87 10.86
N LEU A 178 13.58 -22.03 10.85
CA LEU A 178 14.30 -23.32 10.77
C LEU A 178 14.84 -23.70 12.15
#